data_ac49d1f4134867d7c99c56c3cf130d28
#
_entry.id   ac49d1f4134867d7c99c56c3cf130d28
#
_cell.length_a   1.000
_cell.length_b   1.000
_cell.length_c   1.000
_cell.angle_alpha   90.00
_cell.angle_beta   90.00
_cell.angle_gamma   90.00
#
_symmetry.space_group_name_H-M   'P 1'
#
loop_
_entity.id
_entity.type
_entity.pdbx_description
1 polymer ?
#
loop_
_entity_poly.entity_id
_entity_poly.type
_entity_poly.pdbx_seq_one_letter_code
_entity_poly.pdbx_strand_id
1 'polypeptide(L)'
;SELGNDWNKAYKKSARVVGDVIGKYHSHGDSAVYETIVRMAQPFAMRYMLVDGQGNFGSIDGDSAAAMRYTEVRMQKMAHSLLADLDKETVDYSPNYDGTELIPDVMPTRVPNLLVNGSAGIAVGMATNIPPHNLQEVVSACLALIDNPDLSIDELMEYIPGPDFPTGGEVSCGTGLQFAYTKGKGKVTIKAVSEVVGDKIIISDIIGINILYIIISNISSSEVIISY
;
A
#
# COMPACT_ATOMS: atom_id res chain seq x y z
N SER A 1 4.17 -17.66 5.94
CA SER A 1 3.74 -18.48 7.10
C SER A 1 4.69 -19.63 7.38
N GLU A 2 5.12 -20.41 6.40
CA GLU A 2 5.99 -21.60 6.57
C GLU A 2 7.31 -21.32 7.30
N LEU A 3 7.95 -20.18 7.05
CA LEU A 3 9.15 -19.76 7.77
C LEU A 3 8.90 -19.42 9.25
N GLY A 4 7.66 -19.42 9.71
CA GLY A 4 7.30 -18.95 11.03
C GLY A 4 7.74 -17.51 11.29
N ASN A 5 7.70 -16.65 10.26
CA ASN A 5 8.14 -15.26 10.34
C ASN A 5 6.95 -14.34 10.67
N ASP A 6 6.19 -14.70 11.71
CA ASP A 6 4.97 -14.02 12.11
C ASP A 6 5.26 -12.76 12.93
N TRP A 7 4.26 -11.88 13.05
CA TRP A 7 4.32 -10.58 13.71
C TRP A 7 4.82 -10.64 15.17
N ASN A 8 4.60 -11.74 15.86
CA ASN A 8 5.01 -11.98 17.26
C ASN A 8 6.28 -12.82 17.40
N LYS A 9 7.00 -13.05 16.30
CA LYS A 9 8.26 -13.80 16.27
C LYS A 9 9.46 -12.88 16.08
N ALA A 10 10.64 -13.40 16.29
CA ALA A 10 11.88 -12.69 16.03
C ALA A 10 12.01 -12.33 14.54
N TYR A 11 12.63 -11.19 14.27
CA TYR A 11 12.97 -10.79 12.91
C TYR A 11 13.91 -11.79 12.25
N LYS A 12 13.79 -11.92 10.94
CA LYS A 12 14.71 -12.69 10.10
C LYS A 12 15.42 -11.76 9.11
N LYS A 13 16.65 -12.09 8.75
CA LYS A 13 17.37 -11.37 7.68
C LYS A 13 16.53 -11.35 6.41
N SER A 14 16.41 -10.17 5.79
CA SER A 14 15.68 -10.03 4.52
C SER A 14 16.23 -10.95 3.43
N ALA A 15 17.56 -11.12 3.37
CA ALA A 15 18.22 -12.03 2.44
C ALA A 15 17.75 -13.48 2.60
N ARG A 16 17.44 -13.93 3.82
CA ARG A 16 16.89 -15.26 4.07
C ARG A 16 15.50 -15.40 3.48
N VAL A 17 14.63 -14.41 3.73
CA VAL A 17 13.25 -14.42 3.22
C VAL A 17 13.25 -14.37 1.68
N VAL A 18 14.08 -13.52 1.08
CA VAL A 18 14.26 -13.43 -0.37
C VAL A 18 14.70 -14.78 -0.96
N GLY A 19 15.71 -15.42 -0.36
CA GLY A 19 16.19 -16.73 -0.82
C GLY A 19 15.13 -17.82 -0.78
N ASP A 20 14.35 -17.89 0.30
CA ASP A 20 13.25 -18.87 0.41
C ASP A 20 12.12 -18.60 -0.60
N VAL A 21 11.79 -17.32 -0.85
CA VAL A 21 10.77 -16.96 -1.85
C VAL A 21 11.19 -17.36 -3.25
N ILE A 22 12.43 -17.04 -3.65
CA ILE A 22 12.95 -17.36 -4.98
C ILE A 22 13.10 -18.88 -5.16
N GLY A 23 13.62 -19.54 -4.14
CA GLY A 23 13.92 -20.97 -4.23
C GLY A 23 12.69 -21.86 -4.26
N LYS A 24 11.56 -21.42 -3.64
CA LYS A 24 10.39 -22.28 -3.48
C LYS A 24 9.16 -21.79 -4.25
N TYR A 25 8.92 -20.48 -4.31
CA TYR A 25 7.61 -19.96 -4.71
C TYR A 25 7.64 -19.13 -5.97
N HIS A 26 8.65 -18.29 -6.15
CA HIS A 26 8.65 -17.28 -7.20
C HIS A 26 10.06 -17.13 -7.80
N SER A 27 10.33 -17.87 -8.85
CA SER A 27 11.63 -17.91 -9.55
C SER A 27 11.86 -16.63 -10.39
N HIS A 28 12.11 -15.51 -9.72
CA HIS A 28 12.46 -14.21 -10.31
C HIS A 28 13.73 -13.66 -9.67
N GLY A 29 14.21 -12.51 -10.17
CA GLY A 29 15.40 -11.86 -9.61
C GLY A 29 15.23 -11.47 -8.13
N ASP A 30 16.29 -11.60 -7.36
CA ASP A 30 16.36 -11.26 -5.94
C ASP A 30 16.03 -9.79 -5.65
N SER A 31 16.47 -8.89 -6.53
CA SER A 31 16.18 -7.45 -6.44
C SER A 31 14.69 -7.16 -6.47
N ALA A 32 13.94 -7.78 -7.39
CA ALA A 32 12.50 -7.56 -7.51
C ALA A 32 11.74 -8.04 -6.26
N VAL A 33 12.14 -9.18 -5.69
CA VAL A 33 11.56 -9.72 -4.46
C VAL A 33 11.91 -8.81 -3.27
N TYR A 34 13.17 -8.37 -3.18
CA TYR A 34 13.60 -7.48 -2.10
C TYR A 34 12.92 -6.11 -2.17
N GLU A 35 12.84 -5.49 -3.34
CA GLU A 35 12.14 -4.21 -3.55
C GLU A 35 10.66 -4.28 -3.16
N THR A 36 10.01 -5.43 -3.41
CA THR A 36 8.64 -5.68 -2.96
C THR A 36 8.55 -5.70 -1.43
N ILE A 37 9.48 -6.39 -0.76
CA ILE A 37 9.57 -6.41 0.72
C ILE A 37 9.80 -4.99 1.25
N VAL A 38 10.73 -4.25 0.65
CA VAL A 38 11.04 -2.86 1.01
C VAL A 38 9.78 -2.00 0.94
N ARG A 39 9.06 -2.05 -0.19
CA ARG A 39 7.82 -1.28 -0.37
C ARG A 39 6.77 -1.61 0.69
N MET A 40 6.59 -2.88 1.02
CA MET A 40 5.63 -3.31 2.05
C MET A 40 6.02 -2.88 3.47
N ALA A 41 7.27 -2.50 3.71
CA ALA A 41 7.79 -2.02 4.99
C ALA A 41 7.88 -0.48 5.08
N GLN A 42 7.59 0.24 3.99
CA GLN A 42 7.71 1.71 3.95
C GLN A 42 6.40 2.38 4.36
N PRO A 43 6.38 3.18 5.45
CA PRO A 43 5.17 3.86 5.93
C PRO A 43 4.68 4.96 4.97
N PHE A 44 5.56 5.48 4.11
CA PHE A 44 5.20 6.46 3.08
C PHE A 44 4.71 5.80 1.78
N ALA A 45 4.91 4.50 1.59
CA ALA A 45 4.48 3.75 0.39
C ALA A 45 3.19 2.95 0.61
N MET A 46 2.92 2.52 1.86
CA MET A 46 1.77 1.71 2.22
C MET A 46 0.91 2.43 3.25
N ARG A 47 -0.38 2.54 3.01
CA ARG A 47 -1.31 3.10 4.01
C ARG A 47 -1.37 2.22 5.26
N TYR A 48 -1.31 0.90 5.06
CA TYR A 48 -1.20 -0.10 6.13
C TYR A 48 -0.07 -1.06 5.77
N MET A 49 1.05 -0.95 6.45
CA MET A 49 2.22 -1.80 6.19
C MET A 49 1.91 -3.28 6.38
N LEU A 50 2.46 -4.12 5.51
CA LEU A 50 2.33 -5.58 5.58
C LEU A 50 3.60 -6.26 6.11
N VAL A 51 4.71 -5.55 6.07
CA VAL A 51 6.01 -6.00 6.60
C VAL A 51 6.43 -5.06 7.72
N ASP A 52 6.85 -5.64 8.84
CA ASP A 52 7.54 -4.97 9.93
C ASP A 52 9.04 -5.12 9.70
N GLY A 53 9.71 -4.00 9.41
CA GLY A 53 11.11 -3.94 9.03
C GLY A 53 11.98 -3.35 10.14
N GLN A 54 13.19 -3.91 10.31
CA GLN A 54 14.24 -3.38 11.16
C GLN A 54 15.48 -3.07 10.33
N GLY A 55 15.92 -1.82 10.38
CA GLY A 55 17.01 -1.28 9.59
C GLY A 55 16.58 -0.13 8.68
N ASN A 56 17.41 0.20 7.69
CA ASN A 56 17.11 1.26 6.73
C ASN A 56 16.37 0.71 5.50
N PHE A 57 15.10 1.08 5.38
CA PHE A 57 14.23 0.75 4.24
C PHE A 57 14.02 1.94 3.28
N GLY A 58 14.93 2.91 3.30
CA GLY A 58 14.84 4.12 2.47
C GLY A 58 14.03 5.23 3.12
N SER A 59 13.92 6.34 2.44
CA SER A 59 13.18 7.51 2.87
C SER A 59 12.31 8.06 1.75
N ILE A 60 11.37 8.94 2.13
CA ILE A 60 10.53 9.67 1.17
C ILE A 60 11.36 10.62 0.29
N ASP A 61 12.55 11.05 0.78
CA ASP A 61 13.51 11.90 0.05
C ASP A 61 14.24 11.17 -1.08
N GLY A 62 13.98 9.87 -1.25
CA GLY A 62 14.58 9.07 -2.32
C GLY A 62 15.83 8.30 -1.91
N ASP A 63 16.17 8.27 -0.62
CA ASP A 63 17.25 7.39 -0.14
C ASP A 63 16.90 5.93 -0.41
N SER A 64 17.85 5.19 -0.92
CA SER A 64 17.69 3.77 -1.17
C SER A 64 17.70 2.96 0.12
N ALA A 65 16.95 1.86 0.14
CA ALA A 65 17.05 0.89 1.23
C ALA A 65 18.46 0.30 1.31
N ALA A 66 18.90 -0.07 2.52
CA ALA A 66 20.12 -0.81 2.71
C ALA A 66 20.03 -2.18 2.03
N ALA A 67 21.18 -2.78 1.67
CA ALA A 67 21.19 -4.11 1.07
C ALA A 67 20.54 -5.15 1.99
N MET A 68 19.85 -6.16 1.41
CA MET A 68 19.05 -7.18 2.12
C MET A 68 19.81 -7.97 3.19
N ARG A 69 21.14 -7.99 3.14
CA ARG A 69 21.96 -8.62 4.17
C ARG A 69 22.02 -7.84 5.49
N TYR A 70 21.69 -6.54 5.46
CA TYR A 70 21.70 -5.67 6.64
C TYR A 70 20.30 -5.50 7.27
N THR A 71 19.24 -5.60 6.49
CA THR A 71 17.87 -5.42 6.96
C THR A 71 17.28 -6.73 7.48
N GLU A 72 16.30 -6.60 8.38
CA GLU A 72 15.56 -7.71 8.97
C GLU A 72 14.08 -7.43 8.87
N VAL A 73 13.28 -8.48 8.71
CA VAL A 73 11.85 -8.37 8.49
C VAL A 73 11.06 -9.45 9.22
N ARG A 74 9.80 -9.15 9.47
CA ARG A 74 8.75 -10.10 9.86
C ARG A 74 7.41 -9.60 9.32
N MET A 75 6.37 -10.42 9.37
CA MET A 75 5.03 -9.97 9.00
C MET A 75 4.50 -8.91 9.98
N GLN A 76 3.74 -7.96 9.47
CA GLN A 76 2.86 -7.13 10.30
C GLN A 76 1.63 -7.93 10.75
N LYS A 77 0.99 -7.49 11.83
CA LYS A 77 -0.25 -8.11 12.32
C LYS A 77 -1.37 -8.13 11.27
N MET A 78 -1.45 -7.09 10.47
CA MET A 78 -2.39 -7.00 9.36
C MET A 78 -2.12 -8.08 8.30
N ALA A 79 -0.87 -8.31 7.92
CA ALA A 79 -0.49 -9.37 6.98
C ALA A 79 -0.87 -10.76 7.49
N HIS A 80 -0.74 -11.01 8.80
CA HIS A 80 -1.23 -12.24 9.43
C HIS A 80 -2.73 -12.42 9.22
N SER A 81 -3.53 -11.34 9.34
CA SER A 81 -4.98 -11.38 9.11
C SER A 81 -5.36 -11.66 7.64
N LEU A 82 -4.51 -11.27 6.68
CA LEU A 82 -4.72 -11.59 5.26
C LEU A 82 -4.52 -13.07 4.95
N LEU A 83 -3.71 -13.77 5.75
CA LEU A 83 -3.40 -15.19 5.61
C LEU A 83 -4.23 -16.08 6.55
N ALA A 84 -5.14 -15.50 7.33
CA ALA A 84 -5.98 -16.25 8.23
C ALA A 84 -6.85 -17.25 7.44
N ASP A 85 -7.02 -18.45 8.00
CA ASP A 85 -7.80 -19.53 7.40
C ASP A 85 -7.23 -20.13 6.10
N LEU A 86 -5.96 -19.85 5.77
CA LEU A 86 -5.30 -20.45 4.61
C LEU A 86 -5.22 -21.98 4.69
N ASP A 87 -5.19 -22.53 5.90
CA ASP A 87 -5.17 -23.96 6.22
C ASP A 87 -6.55 -24.63 6.21
N LYS A 88 -7.62 -23.89 5.89
CA LYS A 88 -9.02 -24.35 5.96
C LYS A 88 -9.68 -24.52 4.58
N GLU A 89 -8.89 -24.74 3.55
CA GLU A 89 -9.41 -24.95 2.19
C GLU A 89 -10.32 -23.81 1.70
N THR A 90 -9.99 -22.58 2.08
CA THR A 90 -10.76 -21.37 1.72
C THR A 90 -10.42 -20.82 0.34
N VAL A 91 -9.33 -21.29 -0.25
CA VAL A 91 -8.83 -20.87 -1.56
C VAL A 91 -8.25 -22.06 -2.32
N ASP A 92 -8.19 -21.94 -3.64
CA ASP A 92 -7.57 -22.96 -4.49
C ASP A 92 -6.05 -22.86 -4.44
N TYR A 93 -5.38 -23.97 -4.76
CA TYR A 93 -3.94 -24.09 -4.78
C TYR A 93 -3.46 -24.61 -6.13
N SER A 94 -2.40 -24.00 -6.63
CA SER A 94 -1.70 -24.44 -7.84
C SER A 94 -0.26 -24.82 -7.52
N PRO A 95 0.34 -25.75 -8.31
CA PRO A 95 1.75 -26.07 -8.14
C PRO A 95 2.62 -24.85 -8.46
N ASN A 96 3.75 -24.74 -7.75
CA ASN A 96 4.78 -23.76 -8.04
C ASN A 96 5.47 -24.05 -9.39
N TYR A 97 6.48 -23.24 -9.75
CA TYR A 97 7.17 -23.33 -11.06
C TYR A 97 7.84 -24.68 -11.37
N ASP A 98 8.22 -25.47 -10.36
CA ASP A 98 8.86 -26.79 -10.52
C ASP A 98 7.98 -27.96 -10.04
N GLY A 99 6.76 -27.68 -9.58
CA GLY A 99 5.80 -28.68 -9.13
C GLY A 99 6.10 -29.30 -7.77
N THR A 100 7.07 -28.78 -7.02
CA THR A 100 7.48 -29.33 -5.71
C THR A 100 6.65 -28.82 -4.55
N GLU A 101 6.03 -27.65 -4.69
CA GLU A 101 5.22 -27.00 -3.65
C GLU A 101 3.85 -26.61 -4.21
N LEU A 102 2.86 -26.54 -3.34
CA LEU A 102 1.55 -25.95 -3.66
C LEU A 102 1.47 -24.54 -3.10
N ILE A 103 1.04 -23.60 -3.92
CA ILE A 103 0.88 -22.20 -3.55
C ILE A 103 -0.59 -21.78 -3.67
N PRO A 104 -1.14 -20.97 -2.76
CA PRO A 104 -2.50 -20.47 -2.88
C PRO A 104 -2.61 -19.52 -4.07
N ASP A 105 -3.66 -19.66 -4.88
CA ASP A 105 -3.89 -18.79 -6.05
C ASP A 105 -4.22 -17.37 -5.64
N VAL A 106 -4.89 -17.22 -4.50
CA VAL A 106 -5.23 -15.92 -3.88
C VAL A 106 -5.11 -16.00 -2.36
N MET A 107 -5.02 -14.87 -1.70
CA MET A 107 -5.09 -14.82 -0.24
C MET A 107 -6.55 -14.83 0.23
N PRO A 108 -6.90 -15.57 1.31
CA PRO A 108 -8.28 -15.64 1.81
C PRO A 108 -8.81 -14.31 2.35
N THR A 109 -7.99 -13.44 2.77
CA THR A 109 -8.15 -12.09 3.32
C THR A 109 -9.38 -11.86 4.22
N ARG A 110 -9.14 -11.50 5.48
CA ARG A 110 -10.20 -11.02 6.40
C ARG A 110 -10.32 -9.48 6.40
N VAL A 111 -9.46 -8.80 5.67
CA VAL A 111 -9.39 -7.35 5.56
C VAL A 111 -9.51 -6.98 4.10
N PRO A 112 -10.31 -5.98 3.71
CA PRO A 112 -10.50 -5.56 2.32
C PRO A 112 -9.24 -4.84 1.77
N ASN A 113 -8.13 -5.57 1.65
CA ASN A 113 -6.80 -5.04 1.36
C ASN A 113 -6.73 -4.33 0.01
N LEU A 114 -7.54 -4.74 -0.97
CA LEU A 114 -7.61 -4.08 -2.27
C LEU A 114 -7.99 -2.60 -2.16
N LEU A 115 -8.92 -2.28 -1.25
CA LEU A 115 -9.33 -0.89 -1.02
C LEU A 115 -8.41 -0.17 -0.05
N VAL A 116 -8.03 -0.80 1.07
CA VAL A 116 -7.29 -0.07 2.12
C VAL A 116 -5.84 0.22 1.74
N ASN A 117 -5.18 -0.63 0.98
CA ASN A 117 -3.83 -0.39 0.46
C ASN A 117 -3.79 -0.02 -1.03
N GLY A 118 -4.93 -0.14 -1.71
CA GLY A 118 -4.98 0.09 -3.15
C GLY A 118 -4.25 -0.99 -3.97
N SER A 119 -4.16 -0.74 -5.25
CA SER A 119 -3.42 -1.58 -6.19
C SER A 119 -2.94 -0.74 -7.36
N ALA A 120 -1.71 -0.93 -7.79
CA ALA A 120 -1.17 -0.32 -9.00
C ALA A 120 -0.42 -1.39 -9.80
N GLY A 121 -0.71 -1.45 -11.10
CA GLY A 121 -0.06 -2.41 -11.97
C GLY A 121 -0.26 -2.08 -13.44
N ILE A 122 0.69 -2.51 -14.25
CA ILE A 122 0.67 -2.33 -15.70
C ILE A 122 0.71 -3.73 -16.33
N ALA A 123 -0.29 -4.01 -17.15
CA ALA A 123 -0.36 -5.23 -17.95
C ALA A 123 -0.40 -4.88 -19.45
N VAL A 124 -0.31 -5.89 -20.30
CA VAL A 124 -0.42 -5.67 -21.75
C VAL A 124 -1.85 -5.23 -22.07
N GLY A 125 -1.98 -4.03 -22.63
CA GLY A 125 -3.26 -3.47 -23.05
C GLY A 125 -4.15 -2.88 -21.94
N MET A 126 -3.76 -2.98 -20.67
CA MET A 126 -4.51 -2.40 -19.55
C MET A 126 -3.60 -2.04 -18.38
N ALA A 127 -4.08 -1.13 -17.54
CA ALA A 127 -3.43 -0.77 -16.27
C ALA A 127 -4.49 -0.61 -15.18
N THR A 128 -4.11 -0.87 -13.94
CA THR A 128 -4.93 -0.57 -12.76
C THR A 128 -4.20 0.42 -11.86
N ASN A 129 -4.97 1.31 -11.24
CA ASN A 129 -4.46 2.24 -10.23
C ASN A 129 -5.59 2.56 -9.26
N ILE A 130 -5.73 1.74 -8.23
CA ILE A 130 -6.71 1.90 -7.16
C ILE A 130 -6.00 2.59 -6.01
N PRO A 131 -6.44 3.79 -5.57
CA PRO A 131 -5.84 4.48 -4.44
C PRO A 131 -6.17 3.77 -3.13
N PRO A 132 -5.36 3.98 -2.07
CA PRO A 132 -5.66 3.48 -0.73
C PRO A 132 -6.82 4.25 -0.09
N HIS A 133 -7.48 3.60 0.90
CA HIS A 133 -8.63 4.16 1.64
C HIS A 133 -8.50 3.89 3.14
N ASN A 134 -9.23 4.67 3.93
CA ASN A 134 -9.27 4.50 5.37
C ASN A 134 -9.98 3.20 5.76
N LEU A 135 -9.33 2.38 6.61
CA LEU A 135 -9.86 1.07 7.02
C LEU A 135 -11.21 1.18 7.72
N GLN A 136 -11.39 2.17 8.60
CA GLN A 136 -12.64 2.34 9.34
C GLN A 136 -13.79 2.71 8.40
N GLU A 137 -13.55 3.59 7.45
CA GLU A 137 -14.53 3.98 6.42
C GLU A 137 -14.93 2.79 5.56
N VAL A 138 -13.96 2.02 5.08
CA VAL A 138 -14.22 0.82 4.27
C VAL A 138 -14.99 -0.24 5.06
N VAL A 139 -14.65 -0.48 6.33
CA VAL A 139 -15.40 -1.42 7.19
C VAL A 139 -16.82 -0.92 7.44
N SER A 140 -17.02 0.39 7.67
CA SER A 140 -18.37 0.96 7.84
C SER A 140 -19.22 0.78 6.58
N ALA A 141 -18.64 1.00 5.39
CA ALA A 141 -19.31 0.73 4.13
C ALA A 141 -19.67 -0.75 3.94
N CYS A 142 -18.76 -1.66 4.31
CA CYS A 142 -19.03 -3.10 4.26
C CYS A 142 -20.19 -3.49 5.17
N LEU A 143 -20.25 -2.95 6.39
CA LEU A 143 -21.36 -3.21 7.32
C LEU A 143 -22.69 -2.68 6.76
N ALA A 144 -22.70 -1.45 6.24
CA ALA A 144 -23.88 -0.88 5.61
C ALA A 144 -24.37 -1.71 4.41
N LEU A 145 -23.45 -2.23 3.59
CA LEU A 145 -23.76 -3.08 2.44
C LEU A 145 -24.30 -4.46 2.85
N ILE A 146 -23.86 -5.00 3.99
CA ILE A 146 -24.42 -6.24 4.57
C ILE A 146 -25.86 -6.03 5.03
N ASP A 147 -26.14 -4.88 5.67
CA ASP A 147 -27.47 -4.53 6.15
C ASP A 147 -28.42 -4.18 4.98
N ASN A 148 -27.91 -3.55 3.92
CA ASN A 148 -28.65 -3.20 2.73
C ASN A 148 -27.82 -3.47 1.45
N PRO A 149 -27.96 -4.68 0.84
CA PRO A 149 -27.20 -5.05 -0.37
C PRO A 149 -27.49 -4.21 -1.63
N ASP A 150 -28.58 -3.46 -1.63
CA ASP A 150 -29.01 -2.63 -2.76
C ASP A 150 -28.48 -1.19 -2.71
N LEU A 151 -27.55 -0.87 -1.78
CA LEU A 151 -26.93 0.45 -1.72
C LEU A 151 -26.26 0.81 -3.05
N SER A 152 -26.58 1.99 -3.53
CA SER A 152 -25.93 2.59 -4.69
C SER A 152 -24.48 3.02 -4.36
N ILE A 153 -23.68 3.25 -5.41
CA ILE A 153 -22.32 3.78 -5.23
C ILE A 153 -22.34 5.16 -4.55
N ASP A 154 -23.28 6.00 -4.89
CA ASP A 154 -23.43 7.33 -4.29
C ASP A 154 -23.71 7.26 -2.78
N GLU A 155 -24.55 6.32 -2.33
CA GLU A 155 -24.81 6.05 -0.92
C GLU A 155 -23.58 5.45 -0.21
N LEU A 156 -22.83 4.57 -0.88
CA LEU A 156 -21.57 4.04 -0.34
C LEU A 156 -20.49 5.10 -0.20
N MET A 157 -20.49 6.13 -1.04
CA MET A 157 -19.60 7.29 -0.93
C MET A 157 -19.87 8.17 0.30
N GLU A 158 -21.02 8.04 0.97
CA GLU A 158 -21.25 8.67 2.27
C GLU A 158 -20.37 8.05 3.36
N TYR A 159 -20.03 6.77 3.24
CA TYR A 159 -19.13 6.05 4.14
C TYR A 159 -17.67 6.14 3.71
N ILE A 160 -17.40 6.13 2.40
CA ILE A 160 -16.05 6.25 1.81
C ILE A 160 -16.00 7.53 0.97
N PRO A 161 -15.77 8.70 1.59
CA PRO A 161 -15.82 9.98 0.88
C PRO A 161 -14.69 10.17 -0.13
N GLY A 162 -13.59 9.41 0.02
CA GLY A 162 -12.46 9.49 -0.89
C GLY A 162 -11.26 8.66 -0.48
N PRO A 163 -10.19 8.72 -1.28
CA PRO A 163 -8.90 8.09 -0.95
C PRO A 163 -8.27 8.66 0.31
N ASP A 164 -7.51 7.80 1.02
CA ASP A 164 -6.73 8.17 2.22
C ASP A 164 -5.27 7.71 2.00
N PHE A 165 -4.39 8.67 1.75
CA PHE A 165 -3.00 8.38 1.39
C PHE A 165 -2.09 8.24 2.62
N PRO A 166 -0.99 7.45 2.54
CA PRO A 166 -0.09 7.19 3.67
C PRO A 166 0.50 8.45 4.31
N THR A 167 0.78 9.46 3.49
CA THR A 167 1.45 10.70 3.90
C THR A 167 0.51 11.89 3.99
N GLY A 168 -0.81 11.64 3.98
CA GLY A 168 -1.82 12.69 4.06
C GLY A 168 -2.03 13.46 2.76
N GLY A 169 -2.28 14.76 2.85
CA GLY A 169 -2.62 15.64 1.74
C GLY A 169 -4.12 15.87 1.60
N GLU A 170 -4.48 16.96 0.93
CA GLU A 170 -5.86 17.31 0.64
C GLU A 170 -6.32 16.72 -0.69
N VAL A 171 -7.35 15.89 -0.65
CA VAL A 171 -7.97 15.34 -1.85
C VAL A 171 -9.08 16.26 -2.34
N SER A 172 -8.95 16.76 -3.56
CA SER A 172 -10.02 17.53 -4.18
C SER A 172 -11.09 16.59 -4.74
N CYS A 173 -12.20 16.47 -4.01
CA CYS A 173 -13.36 15.66 -4.35
C CYS A 173 -14.25 16.40 -5.35
N GLY A 174 -13.86 16.46 -6.61
CA GLY A 174 -14.71 16.93 -7.69
C GLY A 174 -15.47 15.79 -8.38
N THR A 175 -16.17 16.11 -9.46
CA THR A 175 -16.85 15.12 -10.30
C THR A 175 -15.94 13.99 -10.79
N GLY A 176 -14.62 14.21 -10.82
CA GLY A 176 -13.63 13.19 -11.18
C GLY A 176 -13.57 12.00 -10.24
N LEU A 177 -13.75 12.20 -8.93
CA LEU A 177 -13.78 11.11 -7.95
C LEU A 177 -15.06 10.28 -8.10
N GLN A 178 -16.22 10.93 -8.24
CA GLN A 178 -17.49 10.23 -8.51
C GLN A 178 -17.42 9.41 -9.79
N PHE A 179 -16.83 9.95 -10.86
CA PHE A 179 -16.59 9.19 -12.09
C PHE A 179 -15.63 8.01 -11.87
N ALA A 180 -14.59 8.18 -11.06
CA ALA A 180 -13.67 7.09 -10.74
C ALA A 180 -14.40 5.91 -10.09
N TYR A 181 -15.25 6.17 -9.10
CA TYR A 181 -16.01 5.13 -8.41
C TYR A 181 -17.14 4.53 -9.24
N THR A 182 -17.88 5.36 -10.01
CA THR A 182 -19.05 4.88 -10.79
C THR A 182 -18.67 4.27 -12.14
N LYS A 183 -17.60 4.73 -12.78
CA LYS A 183 -17.19 4.32 -14.14
C LYS A 183 -15.85 3.60 -14.20
N GLY A 184 -15.15 3.47 -13.07
CA GLY A 184 -13.81 2.90 -13.00
C GLY A 184 -12.72 3.76 -13.66
N LYS A 185 -13.02 5.02 -14.01
CA LYS A 185 -12.08 5.97 -14.63
C LYS A 185 -12.38 7.37 -14.11
N GLY A 186 -11.36 8.04 -13.59
CA GLY A 186 -11.48 9.41 -13.10
C GLY A 186 -10.13 10.03 -12.81
N LYS A 187 -10.13 11.33 -12.60
CA LYS A 187 -8.95 12.09 -12.19
C LYS A 187 -9.16 12.62 -10.78
N VAL A 188 -8.27 12.27 -9.88
CA VAL A 188 -8.23 12.77 -8.51
C VAL A 188 -7.05 13.71 -8.40
N THR A 189 -7.27 14.90 -7.84
CA THR A 189 -6.21 15.88 -7.59
C THR A 189 -5.90 15.87 -6.11
N ILE A 190 -4.62 15.69 -5.79
CA ILE A 190 -4.11 15.70 -4.42
C ILE A 190 -3.21 16.91 -4.28
N LYS A 191 -3.36 17.64 -3.17
CA LYS A 191 -2.55 18.82 -2.84
C LYS A 191 -1.80 18.55 -1.54
N ALA A 192 -0.54 18.98 -1.50
CA ALA A 192 0.21 19.04 -0.26
C ALA A 192 -0.40 20.11 0.67
N VAL A 193 -0.36 19.86 1.98
CA VAL A 193 -0.69 20.86 2.97
C VAL A 193 0.54 21.70 3.24
N SER A 194 0.42 23.02 3.11
CA SER A 194 1.52 23.94 3.34
C SER A 194 1.05 25.16 4.13
N GLU A 195 1.92 25.67 5.01
CA GLU A 195 1.68 26.89 5.74
C GLU A 195 2.90 27.84 5.64
N VAL A 196 2.65 29.14 5.76
CA VAL A 196 3.69 30.15 5.79
C VAL A 196 3.93 30.58 7.24
N VAL A 197 5.13 30.32 7.76
CA VAL A 197 5.54 30.68 9.11
C VAL A 197 6.73 31.63 9.04
N GLY A 198 6.46 32.91 9.19
CA GLY A 198 7.47 33.98 9.03
C GLY A 198 7.93 34.10 7.58
N ASP A 199 9.21 33.86 7.33
CA ASP A 199 9.86 33.86 6.02
C ASP A 199 10.01 32.46 5.40
N LYS A 200 9.44 31.44 6.04
CA LYS A 200 9.55 30.02 5.63
C LYS A 200 8.20 29.47 5.21
N ILE A 201 8.25 28.54 4.25
CA ILE A 201 7.09 27.71 3.87
C ILE A 201 7.34 26.32 4.43
N ILE A 202 6.43 25.85 5.26
CA ILE A 202 6.44 24.50 5.83
C ILE A 202 5.45 23.68 5.02
N ILE A 203 5.91 22.56 4.46
CA ILE A 203 5.06 21.58 3.77
C ILE A 203 4.98 20.35 4.69
N SER A 204 3.80 20.11 5.27
CA SER A 204 3.60 19.07 6.27
C SER A 204 3.15 17.74 5.70
N ASP A 205 2.41 17.76 4.59
CA ASP A 205 1.90 16.54 3.96
C ASP A 205 2.42 16.44 2.53
N ILE A 206 3.30 15.48 2.28
CA ILE A 206 3.89 15.23 0.95
C ILE A 206 3.37 13.90 0.42
N ILE A 207 2.94 13.92 -0.83
CA ILE A 207 2.47 12.70 -1.49
C ILE A 207 3.67 11.86 -1.89
N GLY A 208 3.92 10.78 -1.15
CA GLY A 208 5.01 9.82 -1.41
C GLY A 208 4.80 8.89 -2.61
N ILE A 209 4.02 9.33 -3.60
CA ILE A 209 3.83 8.60 -4.85
C ILE A 209 4.51 9.40 -5.95
N ASN A 210 5.16 8.73 -6.90
CA ASN A 210 5.94 9.26 -8.03
C ASN A 210 5.23 10.30 -8.95
N ILE A 211 4.34 11.14 -8.43
CA ILE A 211 3.70 12.24 -9.13
C ILE A 211 3.90 13.51 -8.32
N LEU A 212 5.12 14.00 -8.34
CA LEU A 212 5.44 15.34 -7.83
C LEU A 212 5.06 16.39 -8.89
N TYR A 213 3.82 16.82 -8.93
CA TYR A 213 3.44 18.10 -9.48
C TYR A 213 3.29 19.12 -8.36
N ILE A 214 4.39 19.59 -7.82
CA ILE A 214 4.37 20.81 -6.99
C ILE A 214 4.18 21.97 -7.95
N ILE A 215 2.97 22.50 -8.04
CA ILE A 215 2.74 23.80 -8.64
C ILE A 215 3.12 24.83 -7.59
N ILE A 216 4.40 25.20 -7.54
CA ILE A 216 4.84 26.39 -6.82
C ILE A 216 4.56 27.58 -7.76
N SER A 217 3.34 28.09 -7.76
CA SER A 217 3.03 29.34 -8.43
C SER A 217 3.25 30.50 -7.44
N ASN A 218 4.25 31.33 -7.76
CA ASN A 218 4.56 32.62 -7.12
C ASN A 218 5.25 32.56 -5.75
N ILE A 219 6.44 31.96 -5.68
CA ILE A 219 7.32 32.17 -4.54
C ILE A 219 8.60 32.84 -5.01
N SER A 220 8.76 34.11 -4.67
CA SER A 220 10.03 34.81 -4.74
C SER A 220 10.88 34.48 -3.52
N SER A 221 11.99 33.77 -3.72
CA SER A 221 13.14 33.62 -2.80
C SER A 221 12.87 33.31 -1.31
N SER A 222 11.93 32.43 -0.97
CA SER A 222 11.78 31.92 0.39
C SER A 222 12.36 30.52 0.52
N GLU A 223 12.95 30.21 1.65
CA GLU A 223 13.50 28.87 1.95
C GLU A 223 12.34 27.89 2.16
N VAL A 224 12.32 26.80 1.42
CA VAL A 224 11.30 25.73 1.56
C VAL A 224 11.83 24.71 2.56
N ILE A 225 11.13 24.56 3.70
CA ILE A 225 11.40 23.51 4.69
C ILE A 225 10.34 22.44 4.56
N ILE A 226 10.78 21.21 4.28
CA ILE A 226 9.93 20.03 4.25
C ILE A 226 10.02 19.39 5.64
N SER A 227 8.89 19.28 6.33
CA SER A 227 8.77 18.61 7.63
C SER A 227 7.99 17.30 7.43
N TYR A 228 8.52 16.21 7.99
CA TYR A 228 7.94 14.87 7.93
C TYR A 228 7.28 14.50 9.25
#